data_a1a0c33889f34d8222dab770d76ba286
#
_entry.id   a1a0c33889f34d8222dab770d76ba286
#
_cell.length_a   1.000
_cell.length_b   1.000
_cell.length_c   1.000
_cell.angle_alpha   90.00
_cell.angle_beta   90.00
_cell.angle_gamma   90.00
#
_symmetry.space_group_name_H-M   'P 1'
#
loop_
_entity.id
_entity.type
_entity.pdbx_description
1 polymer ?
#
loop_
_entity_poly.entity_id
_entity_poly.type
_entity_poly.pdbx_seq_one_letter_code
_entity_poly.pdbx_strand_id
1 'polypeptide(L)'
;LLGHEWQDYHVEAFSVKAVGQNNSQLTDIATGTRVTSWTSTADSDYSRVSFFGRGEYNFADKYYGEVSLRTDGSSRFGKNNRWGVFGALGFMWNLRNEGFMAGSRDWLTMGQVAFSTGTSGNSEIPNYEHLALIGGGSDYIGDAGVAPIQPGNENLTWENTWTSNLAFHLGFWNRLNVDLELYNKKTTDMLMSVPLAYSQSNGYGYRWSNVGAMVNRGVELNVNATV
;
A
#
# COMPACT_ATOMS: atom_id res chain seq x y z
N LEU A 1 -7.80 21.98 3.47
CA LEU A 1 -7.01 21.22 4.44
C LEU A 1 -5.58 21.15 3.97
N LEU A 2 -4.62 21.42 4.88
CA LEU A 2 -3.20 21.15 4.68
C LEU A 2 -2.70 20.36 5.89
N GLY A 3 -1.80 19.43 5.68
CA GLY A 3 -1.26 18.63 6.76
C GLY A 3 0.11 18.03 6.43
N HIS A 4 0.77 17.59 7.47
CA HIS A 4 1.95 16.75 7.36
C HIS A 4 1.85 15.59 8.35
N GLU A 5 2.57 14.52 8.07
CA GLU A 5 2.66 13.34 8.91
C GLU A 5 4.11 12.88 8.96
N TRP A 6 4.56 12.49 10.14
CA TRP A 6 5.84 11.82 10.32
C TRP A 6 5.63 10.55 11.13
N GLN A 7 6.20 9.47 10.67
CA GLN A 7 6.15 8.16 11.29
C GLN A 7 7.56 7.59 11.40
N ASP A 8 7.93 7.20 12.60
CA ASP A 8 9.09 6.38 12.88
C ASP A 8 8.62 5.04 13.45
N TYR A 9 9.24 3.99 12.99
CA TYR A 9 9.00 2.64 13.44
C TYR A 9 10.32 1.96 13.75
N HIS A 10 10.45 1.49 14.99
CA HIS A 10 11.61 0.77 15.48
C HIS A 10 11.18 -0.55 16.11
N VAL A 11 11.83 -1.63 15.75
CA VAL A 11 11.62 -2.96 16.32
C VAL A 11 12.95 -3.55 16.69
N GLU A 12 13.10 -3.87 17.98
CA GLU A 12 14.13 -4.76 18.49
C GLU A 12 13.49 -6.11 18.81
N ALA A 13 14.08 -7.17 18.31
CA ALA A 13 13.64 -8.52 18.61
C ALA A 13 14.83 -9.40 19.03
N PHE A 14 14.57 -10.25 19.99
CA PHE A 14 15.50 -11.33 20.30
C PHE A 14 14.75 -12.66 20.31
N SER A 15 15.42 -13.70 19.92
CA SER A 15 14.88 -15.05 20.03
C SER A 15 15.86 -15.98 20.72
N VAL A 16 15.33 -16.89 21.52
CA VAL A 16 16.09 -17.92 22.19
C VAL A 16 15.30 -19.23 22.16
N LYS A 17 16.00 -20.34 21.99
CA LYS A 17 15.41 -21.66 22.06
C LYS A 17 15.99 -22.42 23.26
N ALA A 18 15.12 -23.06 24.03
CA ALA A 18 15.50 -24.04 25.04
C ALA A 18 14.88 -25.40 24.71
N VAL A 19 15.57 -26.46 25.04
CA VAL A 19 15.17 -27.86 24.85
C VAL A 19 15.38 -28.67 26.14
N GLY A 20 14.79 -29.86 26.21
CA GLY A 20 15.04 -30.77 27.32
C GLY A 20 14.31 -30.41 28.60
N GLN A 21 13.14 -29.79 28.51
CA GLN A 21 12.26 -29.66 29.67
C GLN A 21 11.83 -31.05 30.17
N ASN A 22 11.93 -31.26 31.47
CA ASN A 22 11.62 -32.56 32.10
C ASN A 22 10.11 -32.83 32.21
N ASN A 23 9.28 -31.84 31.97
CA ASN A 23 7.82 -31.95 32.06
C ASN A 23 7.15 -31.09 30.96
N SER A 24 6.17 -31.66 30.29
CA SER A 24 5.42 -30.98 29.22
C SER A 24 4.59 -29.77 29.71
N GLN A 25 4.39 -29.64 31.03
CA GLN A 25 3.70 -28.49 31.63
C GLN A 25 4.65 -27.32 31.91
N LEU A 26 5.97 -27.54 31.84
CA LEU A 26 6.98 -26.50 32.01
C LEU A 26 7.23 -25.83 30.65
N THR A 27 6.59 -24.71 30.41
CA THR A 27 6.70 -23.97 29.12
C THR A 27 7.69 -22.79 29.17
N ASP A 28 8.25 -22.50 30.34
CA ASP A 28 9.21 -21.44 30.52
C ASP A 28 10.59 -21.85 29.92
N ILE A 29 11.20 -20.94 29.19
CA ILE A 29 12.54 -21.09 28.61
C ILE A 29 13.60 -21.41 29.69
N ALA A 30 13.43 -20.85 30.89
CA ALA A 30 14.34 -21.06 32.02
C ALA A 30 14.37 -22.52 32.53
N THR A 31 13.36 -23.33 32.21
CA THR A 31 13.24 -24.73 32.66
C THR A 31 13.94 -25.74 31.75
N GLY A 32 14.49 -25.29 30.63
CA GLY A 32 15.22 -26.12 29.66
C GLY A 32 16.66 -25.70 29.47
N THR A 33 17.40 -26.48 28.70
CA THR A 33 18.79 -26.16 28.28
C THR A 33 18.75 -25.22 27.06
N ARG A 34 19.39 -24.05 27.20
CA ARG A 34 19.48 -23.07 26.10
C ARG A 34 20.34 -23.61 24.96
N VAL A 35 19.81 -23.49 23.73
CA VAL A 35 20.54 -23.80 22.51
C VAL A 35 21.13 -22.50 21.96
N THR A 36 22.42 -22.29 22.15
CA THR A 36 23.10 -21.03 21.77
C THR A 36 23.09 -20.74 20.30
N SER A 37 23.09 -21.76 19.43
CA SER A 37 22.98 -21.63 17.99
C SER A 37 21.62 -21.09 17.51
N TRP A 38 20.61 -21.01 18.38
CA TRP A 38 19.28 -20.47 18.14
C TRP A 38 19.02 -19.16 18.89
N THR A 39 20.07 -18.50 19.35
CA THR A 39 19.94 -17.17 19.92
C THR A 39 20.23 -16.13 18.83
N SER A 40 19.29 -15.29 18.53
CA SER A 40 19.45 -14.23 17.55
C SER A 40 18.85 -12.92 18.06
N THR A 41 19.42 -11.82 17.60
CA THR A 41 18.89 -10.47 17.75
C THR A 41 18.57 -9.92 16.37
N ALA A 42 17.51 -9.15 16.27
CA ALA A 42 17.15 -8.42 15.08
C ALA A 42 16.75 -7.00 15.46
N ASP A 43 17.19 -6.05 14.65
CA ASP A 43 16.89 -4.65 14.77
C ASP A 43 16.41 -4.16 13.40
N SER A 44 15.30 -3.43 13.35
CA SER A 44 14.71 -2.99 12.10
C SER A 44 13.96 -1.68 12.25
N ASP A 45 14.35 -0.72 11.44
CA ASP A 45 13.82 0.64 11.43
C ASP A 45 13.24 1.02 10.07
N TYR A 46 12.19 1.82 10.08
CA TYR A 46 11.84 2.63 8.93
C TYR A 46 11.22 3.96 9.37
N SER A 47 11.37 4.97 8.53
CA SER A 47 10.70 6.25 8.71
C SER A 47 9.95 6.66 7.44
N ARG A 48 8.84 7.38 7.65
CA ARG A 48 8.04 7.98 6.58
C ARG A 48 7.72 9.42 6.92
N VAL A 49 7.78 10.28 5.91
CA VAL A 49 7.38 11.68 6.01
C VAL A 49 6.42 11.99 4.88
N SER A 50 5.34 12.67 5.18
CA SER A 50 4.30 13.00 4.20
C SER A 50 3.85 14.44 4.34
N PHE A 51 3.58 15.08 3.20
CA PHE A 51 2.92 16.37 3.12
C PHE A 51 1.72 16.26 2.21
N PHE A 52 0.60 16.81 2.61
CA PHE A 52 -0.63 16.69 1.82
C PHE A 52 -1.50 17.93 1.90
N GLY A 53 -2.26 18.15 0.85
CA GLY A 53 -3.27 19.16 0.75
C GLY A 53 -4.53 18.65 0.07
N ARG A 54 -5.70 19.15 0.50
CA ARG A 54 -6.99 18.83 -0.08
C ARG A 54 -7.83 20.10 -0.14
N GLY A 55 -8.45 20.34 -1.30
CA GLY A 55 -9.42 21.37 -1.55
C GLY A 55 -10.74 20.79 -2.01
N GLU A 56 -11.84 21.30 -1.49
CA GLU A 56 -13.20 20.93 -1.87
C GLU A 56 -13.98 22.19 -2.21
N TYR A 57 -14.81 22.10 -3.24
CA TYR A 57 -15.66 23.19 -3.66
C TYR A 57 -17.06 22.68 -4.02
N ASN A 58 -18.07 23.34 -3.50
CA ASN A 58 -19.47 23.12 -3.84
C ASN A 58 -20.05 24.39 -4.47
N PHE A 59 -20.68 24.26 -5.60
CA PHE A 59 -21.39 25.35 -6.25
C PHE A 59 -22.86 25.03 -6.41
N ALA A 60 -23.71 25.82 -5.75
CA ALA A 60 -25.19 25.79 -5.83
C ALA A 60 -25.80 24.40 -5.51
N ASP A 61 -25.13 23.56 -4.72
CA ASP A 61 -25.53 22.17 -4.43
C ASP A 61 -25.75 21.30 -5.68
N LYS A 62 -25.13 21.70 -6.79
CA LYS A 62 -25.18 21.02 -8.08
C LYS A 62 -23.85 20.41 -8.46
N TYR A 63 -22.78 21.16 -8.30
CA TYR A 63 -21.45 20.78 -8.75
C TYR A 63 -20.50 20.72 -7.54
N TYR A 64 -19.92 19.57 -7.35
CA TYR A 64 -18.95 19.31 -6.30
C TYR A 64 -17.63 18.97 -6.95
N GLY A 65 -16.58 19.63 -6.53
CA GLY A 65 -15.22 19.37 -7.00
C GLY A 65 -14.29 19.13 -5.84
N GLU A 66 -13.38 18.19 -6.00
CA GLU A 66 -12.33 17.88 -5.05
C GLU A 66 -10.99 17.76 -5.76
N VAL A 67 -9.93 18.26 -5.13
CA VAL A 67 -8.56 18.05 -5.54
C VAL A 67 -7.73 17.69 -4.31
N SER A 68 -6.92 16.66 -4.42
CA SER A 68 -5.93 16.31 -3.41
C SER A 68 -4.57 16.10 -4.02
N LEU A 69 -3.54 16.47 -3.27
CA LEU A 69 -2.14 16.25 -3.62
C LEU A 69 -1.41 15.78 -2.37
N ARG A 70 -0.57 14.74 -2.53
CA ARG A 70 0.25 14.19 -1.47
C ARG A 70 1.65 13.87 -1.99
N THR A 71 2.65 14.17 -1.18
CA THR A 71 4.01 13.69 -1.41
C THR A 71 4.48 12.91 -0.18
N ASP A 72 5.00 11.73 -0.42
CA ASP A 72 5.43 10.79 0.62
C ASP A 72 6.90 10.41 0.40
N GLY A 73 7.69 10.50 1.47
CA GLY A 73 9.06 10.02 1.51
C GLY A 73 9.15 8.76 2.39
N SER A 74 9.85 7.73 1.93
CA SER A 74 10.07 6.48 2.68
C SER A 74 11.55 6.11 2.72
N SER A 75 12.04 5.73 3.91
CA SER A 75 13.40 5.25 4.09
C SER A 75 13.64 3.86 3.49
N ARG A 76 12.57 3.13 3.12
CA ARG A 76 12.67 1.81 2.48
C ARG A 76 13.28 1.86 1.07
N PHE A 77 13.29 3.06 0.45
CA PHE A 77 13.86 3.29 -0.88
C PHE A 77 15.22 3.99 -0.84
N GLY A 78 16.00 3.79 -1.88
CA GLY A 78 17.29 4.44 -2.08
C GLY A 78 17.15 5.97 -2.16
N LYS A 79 18.26 6.68 -1.89
CA LYS A 79 18.30 8.15 -1.75
C LYS A 79 17.59 8.92 -2.87
N ASN A 80 17.69 8.44 -4.11
CA ASN A 80 17.15 9.14 -5.27
C ASN A 80 15.66 8.85 -5.54
N ASN A 81 15.09 7.82 -4.90
CA ASN A 81 13.75 7.30 -5.17
C ASN A 81 12.82 7.31 -3.94
N ARG A 82 13.24 7.99 -2.86
CA ARG A 82 12.49 8.04 -1.60
C ARG A 82 11.13 8.71 -1.73
N TRP A 83 11.01 9.70 -2.59
CA TRP A 83 9.83 10.54 -2.69
C TRP A 83 8.91 10.10 -3.82
N GLY A 84 7.64 9.86 -3.47
CA GLY A 84 6.54 9.70 -4.41
C GLY A 84 5.60 10.90 -4.35
N VAL A 85 4.97 11.23 -5.48
CA VAL A 85 3.96 12.29 -5.57
C VAL A 85 2.69 11.66 -6.11
N PHE A 86 1.60 11.87 -5.39
CA PHE A 86 0.30 11.28 -5.68
C PHE A 86 -0.77 12.36 -5.64
N GLY A 87 -1.77 12.24 -6.49
CA GLY A 87 -2.85 13.21 -6.54
C GLY A 87 -4.15 12.59 -7.00
N ALA A 88 -5.26 13.22 -6.64
CA ALA A 88 -6.57 12.82 -7.09
C ALA A 88 -7.45 14.03 -7.39
N LEU A 89 -8.36 13.83 -8.35
CA LEU A 89 -9.41 14.74 -8.73
C LEU A 89 -10.75 14.01 -8.61
N GLY A 90 -11.73 14.65 -8.01
CA GLY A 90 -13.11 14.19 -7.93
C GLY A 90 -14.06 15.27 -8.44
N PHE A 91 -15.08 14.84 -9.14
CA PHE A 91 -16.17 15.68 -9.58
C PHE A 91 -17.50 14.94 -9.41
N MET A 92 -18.50 15.61 -8.84
CA MET A 92 -19.86 15.09 -8.76
C MET A 92 -20.85 16.14 -9.24
N TRP A 93 -21.75 15.72 -10.10
CA TRP A 93 -22.86 16.51 -10.59
C TRP A 93 -24.17 15.99 -10.02
N ASN A 94 -24.87 16.83 -9.28
CA ASN A 94 -26.21 16.54 -8.78
C ASN A 94 -27.25 16.98 -9.80
N LEU A 95 -27.59 16.09 -10.72
CA LEU A 95 -28.53 16.29 -11.80
C LEU A 95 -29.94 16.70 -11.29
N ARG A 96 -30.37 16.11 -10.16
CA ARG A 96 -31.67 16.35 -9.58
C ARG A 96 -31.90 17.84 -9.25
N ASN A 97 -30.83 18.56 -8.90
CA ASN A 97 -30.91 19.97 -8.54
C ASN A 97 -30.93 20.93 -9.76
N GLU A 98 -30.81 20.38 -10.98
CA GLU A 98 -30.91 21.19 -12.18
C GLU A 98 -32.34 21.66 -12.48
N GLY A 99 -32.45 22.83 -13.11
CA GLY A 99 -33.74 23.43 -13.45
C GLY A 99 -34.53 22.59 -14.45
N PHE A 100 -33.84 21.95 -15.41
CA PHE A 100 -34.48 21.09 -16.41
C PHE A 100 -35.00 19.77 -15.82
N MET A 101 -34.55 19.38 -14.62
CA MET A 101 -35.04 18.21 -13.91
C MET A 101 -36.20 18.51 -12.94
N ALA A 102 -36.71 19.74 -12.91
CA ALA A 102 -37.78 20.14 -11.98
C ALA A 102 -39.05 19.26 -12.10
N GLY A 103 -39.42 18.86 -13.32
CA GLY A 103 -40.57 17.98 -13.57
C GLY A 103 -40.37 16.51 -13.23
N SER A 104 -39.16 16.09 -12.91
CA SER A 104 -38.85 14.68 -12.54
C SER A 104 -38.73 14.44 -11.02
N ARG A 105 -38.83 15.52 -10.22
CA ARG A 105 -38.57 15.45 -8.76
C ARG A 105 -39.54 14.57 -7.99
N ASP A 106 -40.70 14.30 -8.52
CA ASP A 106 -41.72 13.44 -7.89
C ASP A 106 -41.34 11.95 -7.94
N TRP A 107 -40.63 11.54 -8.97
CA TRP A 107 -40.22 10.16 -9.15
C TRP A 107 -38.71 9.95 -9.04
N LEU A 108 -37.88 10.93 -9.41
CA LEU A 108 -36.41 10.88 -9.26
C LEU A 108 -36.00 11.55 -7.94
N THR A 109 -35.75 10.74 -6.94
CA THR A 109 -35.40 11.21 -5.59
C THR A 109 -33.91 11.46 -5.42
N MET A 110 -33.07 10.79 -6.20
CA MET A 110 -31.63 11.00 -6.30
C MET A 110 -31.19 10.86 -7.75
N GLY A 111 -30.33 11.75 -8.21
CA GLY A 111 -29.75 11.70 -9.55
C GLY A 111 -28.37 12.35 -9.51
N GLN A 112 -27.33 11.54 -9.43
CA GLN A 112 -25.95 12.01 -9.32
C GLN A 112 -25.05 11.27 -10.30
N VAL A 113 -24.13 12.01 -10.89
CA VAL A 113 -23.03 11.45 -11.70
C VAL A 113 -21.73 11.88 -11.04
N ALA A 114 -20.90 10.91 -10.69
CA ALA A 114 -19.61 11.17 -10.07
C ALA A 114 -18.48 10.59 -10.93
N PHE A 115 -17.41 11.35 -11.07
CA PHE A 115 -16.19 10.93 -11.71
C PHE A 115 -15.02 11.18 -10.74
N SER A 116 -14.16 10.20 -10.57
CA SER A 116 -12.91 10.38 -9.83
C SER A 116 -11.75 9.73 -10.56
N THR A 117 -10.59 10.35 -10.46
CA THR A 117 -9.35 9.77 -10.95
C THR A 117 -8.19 10.20 -10.05
N GLY A 118 -7.24 9.30 -9.84
CA GLY A 118 -6.11 9.61 -8.99
C GLY A 118 -5.07 8.52 -8.97
N THR A 119 -3.92 8.86 -8.39
CA THR A 119 -2.79 7.97 -8.19
C THR A 119 -2.57 7.72 -6.69
N SER A 120 -2.15 6.52 -6.34
CA SER A 120 -1.71 6.14 -5.01
C SER A 120 -0.43 5.32 -5.08
N GLY A 121 0.44 5.49 -4.08
CA GLY A 121 1.70 4.77 -3.96
C GLY A 121 1.65 3.65 -2.94
N ASN A 122 2.45 2.62 -3.17
CA ASN A 122 2.71 1.57 -2.19
C ASN A 122 4.24 1.45 -1.98
N SER A 123 4.65 1.34 -0.70
CA SER A 123 6.04 1.16 -0.27
C SER A 123 6.22 -0.04 0.66
N GLU A 124 5.27 -0.97 0.67
CA GLU A 124 5.27 -2.12 1.57
C GLU A 124 6.22 -3.22 1.06
N ILE A 125 7.51 -3.03 1.38
CA ILE A 125 8.60 -4.00 1.22
C ILE A 125 9.34 -4.13 2.55
N PRO A 126 10.12 -5.20 2.76
CA PRO A 126 11.02 -5.28 3.91
C PRO A 126 11.97 -4.08 3.97
N ASN A 127 12.43 -3.76 5.17
CA ASN A 127 13.36 -2.65 5.36
C ASN A 127 14.73 -3.00 4.76
N TYR A 128 15.44 -1.98 4.29
CA TYR A 128 16.82 -2.07 3.77
C TYR A 128 16.98 -2.81 2.43
N GLU A 129 15.92 -3.19 1.72
CA GLU A 129 16.02 -3.93 0.44
C GLU A 129 16.73 -3.15 -0.68
N HIS A 130 16.88 -1.85 -0.53
CA HIS A 130 17.68 -1.03 -1.43
C HIS A 130 19.20 -1.14 -1.18
N LEU A 131 19.62 -1.69 -0.02
CA LEU A 131 21.03 -1.82 0.38
C LEU A 131 21.58 -3.20 0.05
N ALA A 132 22.84 -3.25 -0.36
CA ALA A 132 23.61 -4.48 -0.35
C ALA A 132 24.06 -4.75 1.09
N LEU A 133 23.72 -5.92 1.62
CA LEU A 133 24.03 -6.29 3.00
C LEU A 133 25.00 -7.47 3.06
N ILE A 134 25.86 -7.44 4.08
CA ILE A 134 26.72 -8.57 4.47
C ILE A 134 26.28 -9.07 5.84
N GLY A 135 26.36 -10.36 6.05
CA GLY A 135 26.01 -11.02 7.31
C GLY A 135 27.08 -11.99 7.78
N GLY A 136 27.06 -12.28 9.07
CA GLY A 136 27.88 -13.31 9.69
C GLY A 136 27.30 -14.71 9.47
N GLY A 137 27.99 -15.74 10.05
CA GLY A 137 27.53 -17.13 9.99
C GLY A 137 28.04 -17.92 8.78
N SER A 138 29.01 -17.37 8.06
CA SER A 138 29.71 -18.05 6.95
C SER A 138 31.07 -18.51 7.45
N ASP A 139 31.08 -19.40 8.45
CA ASP A 139 32.31 -19.87 9.09
C ASP A 139 33.17 -20.70 8.11
N TYR A 140 34.47 -20.45 8.12
CA TYR A 140 35.44 -21.19 7.33
C TYR A 140 36.45 -21.85 8.26
N ILE A 141 36.45 -23.19 8.33
CA ILE A 141 37.36 -24.00 9.13
C ILE A 141 37.37 -23.59 10.64
N GLY A 142 36.20 -23.19 11.17
CA GLY A 142 36.03 -22.77 12.56
C GLY A 142 36.29 -21.29 12.84
N ASP A 143 36.74 -20.53 11.88
CA ASP A 143 36.86 -19.07 11.96
C ASP A 143 35.58 -18.37 11.52
N ALA A 144 35.15 -17.37 12.30
CA ALA A 144 33.98 -16.58 11.98
C ALA A 144 34.18 -15.80 10.68
N GLY A 145 33.32 -16.01 9.72
CA GLY A 145 33.32 -15.34 8.41
C GLY A 145 32.07 -14.49 8.16
N VAL A 146 32.18 -13.63 7.18
CA VAL A 146 31.06 -12.81 6.68
C VAL A 146 30.83 -13.07 5.20
N ALA A 147 29.60 -13.08 4.78
CA ALA A 147 29.25 -13.22 3.38
C ALA A 147 28.15 -12.21 2.98
N PRO A 148 28.07 -11.85 1.70
CA PRO A 148 26.94 -11.10 1.20
C PRO A 148 25.63 -11.87 1.39
N ILE A 149 24.61 -11.24 1.98
CA ILE A 149 23.31 -11.85 2.26
C ILE A 149 22.19 -11.25 1.40
N GLN A 150 22.40 -10.04 0.87
CA GLN A 150 21.40 -9.32 0.09
C GLN A 150 22.08 -8.50 -1.01
N PRO A 151 21.60 -8.57 -2.27
CA PRO A 151 22.27 -7.88 -3.40
C PRO A 151 21.98 -6.39 -3.48
N GLY A 152 20.98 -5.90 -2.75
CA GLY A 152 20.52 -4.52 -2.83
C GLY A 152 19.92 -4.12 -4.18
N ASN A 153 19.12 -3.05 -4.19
CA ASN A 153 18.62 -2.43 -5.41
C ASN A 153 18.37 -0.94 -5.18
N GLU A 154 19.34 -0.10 -5.52
CA GLU A 154 19.25 1.35 -5.37
C GLU A 154 18.15 1.99 -6.22
N ASN A 155 17.68 1.27 -7.26
CA ASN A 155 16.64 1.73 -8.17
C ASN A 155 15.21 1.42 -7.69
N LEU A 156 15.05 0.76 -6.53
CA LEU A 156 13.73 0.54 -5.94
C LEU A 156 12.99 1.86 -5.75
N THR A 157 11.76 1.90 -6.22
CA THR A 157 10.86 3.05 -6.14
C THR A 157 9.45 2.61 -5.77
N TRP A 158 8.57 3.57 -5.63
CA TRP A 158 7.16 3.38 -5.32
C TRP A 158 6.45 2.55 -6.39
N GLU A 159 5.66 1.57 -5.96
CA GLU A 159 4.63 0.99 -6.80
C GLU A 159 3.51 2.02 -6.98
N ASN A 160 3.03 2.22 -8.20
CA ASN A 160 2.07 3.26 -8.53
C ASN A 160 0.77 2.66 -9.04
N THR A 161 -0.34 3.05 -8.44
CA THR A 161 -1.68 2.64 -8.85
C THR A 161 -2.49 3.86 -9.30
N TRP A 162 -2.91 3.85 -10.55
CA TRP A 162 -3.87 4.81 -11.09
C TRP A 162 -5.26 4.19 -11.09
N THR A 163 -6.20 4.86 -10.44
CA THR A 163 -7.61 4.47 -10.40
C THR A 163 -8.47 5.55 -11.05
N SER A 164 -9.44 5.15 -11.86
CA SER A 164 -10.46 6.03 -12.42
C SER A 164 -11.82 5.36 -12.27
N ASN A 165 -12.79 6.10 -11.75
CA ASN A 165 -14.14 5.64 -11.50
C ASN A 165 -15.15 6.60 -12.11
N LEU A 166 -16.21 6.05 -12.70
CA LEU A 166 -17.40 6.78 -13.12
C LEU A 166 -18.61 6.10 -12.47
N ALA A 167 -19.34 6.85 -11.65
CA ALA A 167 -20.46 6.33 -10.90
C ALA A 167 -21.75 7.09 -11.22
N PHE A 168 -22.87 6.37 -11.24
CA PHE A 168 -24.23 6.88 -11.38
C PHE A 168 -25.02 6.41 -10.16
N HIS A 169 -25.56 7.37 -9.40
CA HIS A 169 -26.41 7.11 -8.25
C HIS A 169 -27.81 7.61 -8.55
N LEU A 170 -28.76 6.70 -8.69
CA LEU A 170 -30.11 6.99 -9.07
C LEU A 170 -31.08 6.48 -7.98
N GLY A 171 -31.97 7.33 -7.54
CA GLY A 171 -33.03 6.97 -6.60
C GLY A 171 -34.40 7.27 -7.20
N PHE A 172 -35.34 6.34 -7.05
CA PHE A 172 -36.67 6.42 -7.60
C PHE A 172 -37.73 6.22 -6.52
N TRP A 173 -38.73 7.11 -6.46
CA TRP A 173 -39.92 7.06 -5.57
C TRP A 173 -39.62 6.83 -4.08
N ASN A 174 -38.40 7.14 -3.60
CA ASN A 174 -37.88 6.80 -2.28
C ASN A 174 -37.93 5.29 -1.94
N ARG A 175 -37.99 4.42 -2.95
CA ARG A 175 -38.12 2.96 -2.77
C ARG A 175 -37.07 2.16 -3.52
N LEU A 176 -36.56 2.69 -4.61
CA LEU A 176 -35.56 2.00 -5.44
C LEU A 176 -34.32 2.86 -5.56
N ASN A 177 -33.19 2.32 -5.18
CA ASN A 177 -31.87 2.92 -5.40
C ASN A 177 -31.05 2.02 -6.32
N VAL A 178 -30.43 2.64 -7.30
CA VAL A 178 -29.57 1.97 -8.29
C VAL A 178 -28.23 2.68 -8.32
N ASP A 179 -27.17 1.98 -8.00
CA ASP A 179 -25.80 2.45 -8.10
C ASP A 179 -25.08 1.64 -9.17
N LEU A 180 -24.60 2.34 -10.19
CA LEU A 180 -23.81 1.76 -11.28
C LEU A 180 -22.42 2.39 -11.23
N GLU A 181 -21.38 1.57 -11.10
CA GLU A 181 -20.00 2.02 -11.10
C GLU A 181 -19.19 1.33 -12.21
N LEU A 182 -18.42 2.15 -12.92
CA LEU A 182 -17.44 1.71 -13.93
C LEU A 182 -16.06 2.07 -13.41
N TYR A 183 -15.20 1.08 -13.23
CA TYR A 183 -13.87 1.34 -12.72
C TYR A 183 -12.76 0.81 -13.64
N ASN A 184 -11.63 1.51 -13.61
CA ASN A 184 -10.39 1.06 -14.20
C ASN A 184 -9.24 1.37 -13.24
N LYS A 185 -8.52 0.33 -12.83
CA LYS A 185 -7.36 0.40 -11.93
C LYS A 185 -6.15 -0.19 -12.62
N LYS A 186 -5.11 0.62 -12.80
CA LYS A 186 -3.84 0.19 -13.39
C LYS A 186 -2.73 0.37 -12.36
N THR A 187 -2.08 -0.74 -12.00
CA THR A 187 -0.88 -0.74 -11.15
C THR A 187 0.35 -0.94 -12.04
N THR A 188 1.36 -0.12 -11.86
CA THR A 188 2.66 -0.20 -12.54
C THR A 188 3.79 -0.23 -11.52
N ASP A 189 4.97 -0.64 -11.95
CA ASP A 189 6.16 -0.70 -11.12
C ASP A 189 5.93 -1.55 -9.86
N MET A 190 5.22 -2.68 -10.02
CA MET A 190 4.84 -3.56 -8.91
C MET A 190 6.08 -4.02 -8.15
N LEU A 191 6.04 -3.87 -6.83
CA LEU A 191 7.09 -4.30 -5.93
C LEU A 191 7.03 -5.81 -5.75
N MET A 192 8.02 -6.52 -6.27
CA MET A 192 8.06 -7.99 -6.25
C MET A 192 9.44 -8.51 -5.86
N SER A 193 9.44 -9.61 -5.09
CA SER A 193 10.63 -10.40 -4.84
C SER A 193 10.90 -11.29 -6.06
N VAL A 194 11.90 -10.91 -6.85
CA VAL A 194 12.25 -11.59 -8.11
C VAL A 194 13.33 -12.63 -7.84
N PRO A 195 13.10 -13.92 -8.14
CA PRO A 195 14.12 -14.94 -8.01
C PRO A 195 15.29 -14.68 -8.97
N LEU A 196 16.49 -14.90 -8.48
CA LEU A 196 17.72 -14.73 -9.25
C LEU A 196 18.33 -16.10 -9.57
N ALA A 197 18.90 -16.23 -10.79
CA ALA A 197 19.65 -17.43 -11.13
C ALA A 197 20.94 -17.50 -10.27
N TYR A 198 21.09 -18.54 -9.49
CA TYR A 198 22.16 -18.71 -8.51
C TYR A 198 23.56 -18.54 -9.12
N SER A 199 23.75 -19.01 -10.36
CA SER A 199 24.99 -18.91 -11.11
C SER A 199 25.36 -17.49 -11.58
N GLN A 200 24.38 -16.56 -11.62
CA GLN A 200 24.56 -15.18 -12.10
C GLN A 200 24.45 -14.14 -10.98
N SER A 201 24.03 -14.56 -9.80
CA SER A 201 23.72 -13.68 -8.68
C SER A 201 24.73 -13.72 -7.53
N ASN A 202 25.89 -14.34 -7.70
CA ASN A 202 26.86 -14.59 -6.61
C ASN A 202 26.25 -15.33 -5.43
N GLY A 203 25.26 -16.20 -5.69
CA GLY A 203 24.62 -17.00 -4.64
C GLY A 203 23.37 -16.37 -4.00
N TYR A 204 22.92 -15.21 -4.44
CA TYR A 204 21.66 -14.64 -3.94
C TYR A 204 20.44 -15.35 -4.53
N GLY A 205 19.44 -15.64 -3.70
CA GLY A 205 18.23 -16.32 -4.14
C GLY A 205 17.18 -15.40 -4.77
N TYR A 206 17.13 -14.13 -4.36
CA TYR A 206 16.13 -13.17 -4.83
C TYR A 206 16.64 -11.72 -4.71
N ARG A 207 15.91 -10.81 -5.35
CA ARG A 207 16.08 -9.36 -5.21
C ARG A 207 14.73 -8.67 -5.37
N TRP A 208 14.45 -7.71 -4.51
CA TRP A 208 13.29 -6.83 -4.69
C TRP A 208 13.50 -5.90 -5.89
N SER A 209 12.49 -5.80 -6.73
CA SER A 209 12.52 -4.99 -7.93
C SER A 209 11.13 -4.49 -8.30
N ASN A 210 11.07 -3.34 -8.96
CA ASN A 210 9.85 -2.85 -9.57
C ASN A 210 9.66 -3.53 -10.92
N VAL A 211 8.74 -4.49 -11.00
CA VAL A 211 8.52 -5.28 -12.21
C VAL A 211 7.04 -5.55 -12.45
N GLY A 212 6.66 -5.52 -13.71
CA GLY A 212 5.31 -5.84 -14.12
C GLY A 212 4.29 -4.72 -13.95
N ALA A 213 3.12 -4.99 -14.48
CA ALA A 213 1.96 -4.14 -14.37
C ALA A 213 0.69 -4.99 -14.35
N MET A 214 -0.35 -4.49 -13.71
CA MET A 214 -1.65 -5.14 -13.64
C MET A 214 -2.76 -4.15 -13.97
N VAL A 215 -3.79 -4.60 -14.68
CA VAL A 215 -4.99 -3.82 -14.95
C VAL A 215 -6.21 -4.57 -14.46
N ASN A 216 -6.99 -3.92 -13.62
CA ASN A 216 -8.32 -4.35 -13.19
C ASN A 216 -9.35 -3.36 -13.70
N ARG A 217 -10.38 -3.85 -14.36
CA ARG A 217 -11.51 -3.01 -14.80
C ARG A 217 -12.79 -3.80 -14.68
N GLY A 218 -13.87 -3.12 -14.36
CA GLY A 218 -15.15 -3.79 -14.20
C GLY A 218 -16.31 -2.81 -14.14
N VAL A 219 -17.47 -3.43 -14.00
CA VAL A 219 -18.77 -2.76 -13.82
C VAL A 219 -19.41 -3.37 -12.58
N GLU A 220 -19.82 -2.52 -11.66
CA GLU A 220 -20.55 -2.90 -10.46
C GLU A 220 -21.95 -2.32 -10.50
N LEU A 221 -22.93 -3.14 -10.21
CA LEU A 221 -24.34 -2.73 -10.14
C LEU A 221 -24.90 -3.16 -8.79
N ASN A 222 -25.38 -2.17 -8.03
CA ASN A 222 -26.09 -2.40 -6.78
C ASN A 222 -27.53 -1.88 -6.91
N VAL A 223 -28.50 -2.71 -6.55
CA VAL A 223 -29.91 -2.37 -6.63
C VAL A 223 -30.57 -2.68 -5.29
N ASN A 224 -31.09 -1.64 -4.64
CA ASN A 224 -31.81 -1.74 -3.38
C ASN A 224 -33.26 -1.32 -3.56
N ALA A 225 -34.20 -2.21 -3.21
CA ALA A 225 -35.63 -1.93 -3.27
C ALA A 225 -36.26 -2.11 -1.88
N THR A 226 -37.09 -1.13 -1.50
CA THR A 226 -37.91 -1.19 -0.29
C THR A 226 -39.37 -1.39 -0.70
N VAL A 227 -39.98 -2.47 -0.27
CA VAL A 227 -41.37 -2.86 -0.55
C VAL A 227 -42.33 -2.24 0.45
#